data_012b2acb018064876516f4cdb930d7a2
#
_entry.id   012b2acb018064876516f4cdb930d7a2
#
_cell.length_a   1.000
_cell.length_b   1.000
_cell.length_c   1.000
_cell.angle_alpha   90.00
_cell.angle_beta   90.00
_cell.angle_gamma   90.00
#
_symmetry.space_group_name_H-M   'P 1'
#
loop_
_entity.id
_entity.type
_entity.pdbx_description
1 polymer ?
#
loop_
_entity_poly.entity_id
_entity_poly.type
_entity_poly.pdbx_seq_one_letter_code
_entity_poly.pdbx_strand_id
1 'polypeptide(L)'
;GGGEMNNSAVVDPSGAGLAGKWPNIFLLALCEVLALSLWFSATAVIPELKSAYDLPDWQASLFSSAVAMGFVVGTMTSAILGLADRIPSKRFFMIAAFIAAIANGLILVLPPTSMLIIFLRFLTGACMAGLYPVGMKMVASWARGDTGLLVGLLVGALTLGSASPHLFKITGGVDWRFAIGLASVLAIVAGLLINFFQPGPLEKKSPPFRPAYLLHAWTDKPLRLANLGYFGHMWELYAMWAWIGVFLHASFTQSLGAGQGDAASHLAGLVTFLVVGVGTLGALFGGLLADRLGRTTLTMAAMAISGICAIAIGFLFGGNI
;
A
#
# COMPACT_ATOMS: atom_id res chain seq x y z
N GLY A 1 -21.10 44.87 11.11
CA GLY A 1 -20.94 43.91 12.13
C GLY A 1 -20.13 42.71 11.59
N GLY A 2 -18.81 42.72 11.82
CA GLY A 2 -17.94 41.61 11.41
C GLY A 2 -18.12 40.46 12.37
N GLY A 3 -18.58 39.32 11.85
CA GLY A 3 -18.53 38.05 12.57
C GLY A 3 -17.12 37.48 12.47
N GLU A 4 -16.34 37.60 13.51
CA GLU A 4 -15.12 36.83 13.73
C GLU A 4 -15.49 35.34 13.72
N MET A 5 -15.09 34.61 12.68
CA MET A 5 -15.14 33.16 12.70
C MET A 5 -14.12 32.67 13.72
N ASN A 6 -14.66 32.25 14.86
CA ASN A 6 -13.91 31.69 15.97
C ASN A 6 -13.19 30.43 15.51
N ASN A 7 -11.89 30.53 15.30
CA ASN A 7 -10.98 29.49 14.80
C ASN A 7 -10.50 28.64 16.00
N SER A 8 -11.44 28.16 16.80
CA SER A 8 -11.13 27.23 17.88
C SER A 8 -10.83 25.87 17.24
N ALA A 9 -9.56 25.63 16.93
CA ALA A 9 -9.03 24.29 16.76
C ALA A 9 -9.41 23.50 18.03
N VAL A 10 -10.11 22.39 17.85
CA VAL A 10 -10.36 21.45 18.94
C VAL A 10 -8.98 20.90 19.32
N VAL A 11 -8.37 21.53 20.32
CA VAL A 11 -7.13 21.06 20.92
C VAL A 11 -7.50 19.86 21.79
N ASP A 12 -6.86 18.73 21.54
CA ASP A 12 -6.96 17.56 22.42
C ASP A 12 -6.57 18.00 23.84
N PRO A 13 -7.44 17.86 24.83
CA PRO A 13 -7.16 18.31 26.20
C PRO A 13 -6.00 17.56 26.87
N SER A 14 -5.51 16.47 26.28
CA SER A 14 -4.34 15.73 26.80
C SER A 14 -2.98 16.38 26.45
N GLY A 15 -2.95 17.34 25.54
CA GLY A 15 -1.71 18.03 25.12
C GLY A 15 -0.63 17.13 24.46
N ALA A 16 -0.94 15.86 24.20
CA ALA A 16 0.02 14.85 23.78
C ALA A 16 0.19 14.73 22.24
N GLY A 17 -0.49 15.58 21.45
CA GLY A 17 -0.46 15.50 19.99
C GLY A 17 0.42 16.55 19.33
N LEU A 18 0.78 16.30 18.05
CA LEU A 18 1.55 17.24 17.24
C LEU A 18 0.70 18.46 16.85
N ALA A 19 1.27 19.67 17.00
CA ALA A 19 0.60 20.89 16.59
C ALA A 19 0.85 21.17 15.09
N GLY A 20 -0.22 21.59 14.38
CA GLY A 20 -0.13 22.04 12.99
C GLY A 20 -0.31 20.95 11.94
N LYS A 21 -0.54 21.39 10.70
CA LYS A 21 -0.86 20.53 9.55
C LYS A 21 0.30 19.61 9.18
N TRP A 22 1.45 20.16 8.88
CA TRP A 22 2.55 19.42 8.26
C TRP A 22 3.16 18.33 9.15
N PRO A 23 3.41 18.57 10.46
CA PRO A 23 3.85 17.50 11.33
C PRO A 23 2.89 16.31 11.38
N ASN A 24 1.58 16.57 11.37
CA ASN A 24 0.56 15.52 11.35
C ASN A 24 0.53 14.78 10.00
N ILE A 25 0.64 15.50 8.89
CA ILE A 25 0.69 14.87 7.55
C ILE A 25 1.93 13.99 7.41
N PHE A 26 3.11 14.45 7.83
CA PHE A 26 4.34 13.64 7.77
C PHE A 26 4.29 12.45 8.73
N LEU A 27 3.73 12.61 9.92
CA LEU A 27 3.52 11.50 10.85
C LEU A 27 2.59 10.45 10.22
N LEU A 28 1.48 10.87 9.63
CA LEU A 28 0.54 9.97 8.96
C LEU A 28 1.21 9.24 7.79
N ALA A 29 1.95 9.96 6.94
CA ALA A 29 2.69 9.36 5.84
C ALA A 29 3.72 8.33 6.34
N LEU A 30 4.44 8.63 7.41
CA LEU A 30 5.36 7.68 8.04
C LEU A 30 4.63 6.43 8.53
N CYS A 31 3.53 6.59 9.27
CA CYS A 31 2.72 5.47 9.74
C CYS A 31 2.21 4.60 8.58
N GLU A 32 1.79 5.22 7.47
CA GLU A 32 1.36 4.49 6.27
C GLU A 32 2.51 3.72 5.63
N VAL A 33 3.70 4.30 5.48
CA VAL A 33 4.88 3.60 4.97
C VAL A 33 5.19 2.38 5.82
N LEU A 34 5.23 2.55 7.14
CA LEU A 34 5.56 1.48 8.07
C LEU A 34 4.52 0.36 8.06
N ALA A 35 3.23 0.68 8.12
CA ALA A 35 2.15 -0.30 8.16
C ALA A 35 1.94 -1.00 6.82
N LEU A 36 2.05 -0.29 5.70
CA LEU A 36 1.83 -0.86 4.37
C LEU A 36 2.99 -1.72 3.86
N SER A 37 4.12 -1.75 4.56
CA SER A 37 5.17 -2.76 4.35
C SER A 37 4.66 -4.19 4.52
N LEU A 38 3.57 -4.40 5.26
CA LEU A 38 2.93 -5.70 5.41
C LEU A 38 2.36 -6.25 4.09
N TRP A 39 1.94 -5.39 3.17
CA TRP A 39 1.23 -5.82 1.96
C TRP A 39 2.04 -6.81 1.14
N PHE A 40 3.29 -6.52 0.86
CA PHE A 40 4.17 -7.36 0.05
C PHE A 40 5.25 -8.07 0.86
N SER A 41 5.16 -8.13 2.18
CA SER A 41 6.17 -8.76 3.04
C SER A 41 6.43 -10.22 2.71
N ALA A 42 5.38 -11.02 2.46
CA ALA A 42 5.53 -12.41 2.03
C ALA A 42 5.82 -12.53 0.53
N THR A 43 5.28 -11.64 -0.30
CA THR A 43 5.53 -11.62 -1.75
C THR A 43 7.00 -11.39 -2.07
N ALA A 44 7.66 -10.50 -1.36
CA ALA A 44 9.08 -10.19 -1.56
C ALA A 44 10.01 -11.38 -1.37
N VAL A 45 9.61 -12.35 -0.54
CA VAL A 45 10.42 -13.53 -0.18
C VAL A 45 9.99 -14.81 -0.91
N ILE A 46 9.07 -14.73 -1.87
CA ILE A 46 8.61 -15.89 -2.67
C ILE A 46 9.76 -16.65 -3.31
N PRO A 47 10.76 -16.02 -3.97
CA PRO A 47 11.86 -16.76 -4.57
C PRO A 47 12.62 -17.62 -3.57
N GLU A 48 12.88 -17.11 -2.37
CA GLU A 48 13.58 -17.83 -1.30
C GLU A 48 12.74 -18.98 -0.75
N LEU A 49 11.44 -18.75 -0.56
CA LEU A 49 10.50 -19.78 -0.09
C LEU A 49 10.36 -20.91 -1.11
N LYS A 50 10.30 -20.61 -2.39
CA LYS A 50 10.23 -21.61 -3.46
C LYS A 50 11.49 -22.45 -3.53
N SER A 51 12.67 -21.85 -3.38
CA SER A 51 13.93 -22.58 -3.45
C SER A 51 14.19 -23.43 -2.20
N ALA A 52 13.75 -23.00 -1.02
CA ALA A 52 14.01 -23.66 0.24
C ALA A 52 12.98 -24.76 0.61
N TYR A 53 11.72 -24.62 0.18
CA TYR A 53 10.61 -25.44 0.66
C TYR A 53 9.75 -26.06 -0.44
N ASP A 54 10.19 -26.03 -1.68
CA ASP A 54 9.47 -26.60 -2.84
C ASP A 54 8.01 -26.11 -2.92
N LEU A 55 7.82 -24.79 -2.71
CA LEU A 55 6.50 -24.15 -2.71
C LEU A 55 5.89 -24.15 -4.11
N PRO A 56 4.70 -24.75 -4.34
CA PRO A 56 4.08 -24.77 -5.66
C PRO A 56 3.68 -23.35 -6.12
N ASP A 57 3.71 -23.11 -7.42
CA ASP A 57 3.42 -21.80 -8.02
C ASP A 57 2.04 -21.27 -7.67
N TRP A 58 1.02 -22.14 -7.63
CA TRP A 58 -0.34 -21.73 -7.27
C TRP A 58 -0.43 -21.25 -5.82
N GLN A 59 0.31 -21.87 -4.90
CA GLN A 59 0.34 -21.49 -3.49
C GLN A 59 1.11 -20.19 -3.29
N ALA A 60 2.24 -20.02 -3.98
CA ALA A 60 3.01 -18.78 -3.98
C ALA A 60 2.19 -17.60 -4.49
N SER A 61 1.40 -17.81 -5.55
CA SER A 61 0.50 -16.78 -6.11
C SER A 61 -0.55 -16.34 -5.10
N LEU A 62 -1.06 -17.26 -4.27
CA LEU A 62 -2.06 -16.95 -3.26
C LEU A 62 -1.52 -16.07 -2.12
N PHE A 63 -0.21 -15.99 -1.90
CA PHE A 63 0.36 -15.07 -0.91
C PHE A 63 0.05 -13.61 -1.23
N SER A 64 0.04 -13.22 -2.50
CA SER A 64 -0.34 -11.88 -2.94
C SER A 64 -1.85 -11.74 -3.15
N SER A 65 -2.49 -12.74 -3.79
CA SER A 65 -3.91 -12.69 -4.11
C SER A 65 -4.79 -12.71 -2.86
N ALA A 66 -4.38 -13.45 -1.82
CA ALA A 66 -5.12 -13.50 -0.56
C ALA A 66 -5.15 -12.15 0.15
N VAL A 67 -4.04 -11.40 0.14
CA VAL A 67 -4.00 -10.03 0.69
C VAL A 67 -4.96 -9.12 -0.07
N ALA A 68 -4.92 -9.15 -1.39
CA ALA A 68 -5.80 -8.32 -2.23
C ALA A 68 -7.28 -8.67 -2.00
N MET A 69 -7.62 -9.95 -1.93
CA MET A 69 -8.99 -10.41 -1.64
C MET A 69 -9.42 -10.00 -0.24
N GLY A 70 -8.54 -10.15 0.74
CA GLY A 70 -8.76 -9.71 2.12
C GLY A 70 -9.04 -8.20 2.18
N PHE A 71 -8.28 -7.40 1.46
CA PHE A 71 -8.50 -5.96 1.36
C PHE A 71 -9.88 -5.62 0.80
N VAL A 72 -10.30 -6.28 -0.29
CA VAL A 72 -11.63 -6.07 -0.87
C VAL A 72 -12.73 -6.41 0.15
N VAL A 73 -12.65 -7.59 0.77
CA VAL A 73 -13.65 -8.04 1.76
C VAL A 73 -13.65 -7.13 2.99
N GLY A 74 -12.47 -6.77 3.51
CA GLY A 74 -12.33 -5.88 4.65
C GLY A 74 -12.88 -4.49 4.39
N THR A 75 -12.59 -3.92 3.21
CA THR A 75 -13.05 -2.60 2.81
C THR A 75 -14.57 -2.57 2.63
N MET A 76 -15.14 -3.60 1.98
CA MET A 76 -16.59 -3.75 1.84
C MET A 76 -17.28 -3.90 3.20
N THR A 77 -16.74 -4.74 4.07
CA THR A 77 -17.27 -4.93 5.43
C THR A 77 -17.22 -3.63 6.21
N SER A 78 -16.09 -2.92 6.17
CA SER A 78 -15.92 -1.62 6.83
C SER A 78 -16.93 -0.59 6.32
N ALA A 79 -17.14 -0.53 5.00
CA ALA A 79 -18.10 0.39 4.38
C ALA A 79 -19.55 0.07 4.77
N ILE A 80 -19.95 -1.19 4.70
CA ILE A 80 -21.32 -1.64 5.04
C ILE A 80 -21.63 -1.38 6.51
N LEU A 81 -20.69 -1.66 7.40
CA LEU A 81 -20.84 -1.45 8.85
C LEU A 81 -20.59 -0.02 9.28
N GLY A 82 -20.06 0.84 8.40
CA GLY A 82 -19.69 2.22 8.72
C GLY A 82 -18.61 2.32 9.79
N LEU A 83 -17.65 1.39 9.80
CA LEU A 83 -16.63 1.30 10.86
C LEU A 83 -15.78 2.56 10.96
N ALA A 84 -15.44 3.19 9.84
CA ALA A 84 -14.63 4.40 9.79
C ALA A 84 -15.32 5.63 10.44
N ASP A 85 -16.64 5.59 10.60
CA ASP A 85 -17.42 6.64 11.25
C ASP A 85 -17.85 6.30 12.68
N ARG A 86 -17.83 5.02 13.02
CA ARG A 86 -18.17 4.51 14.37
C ARG A 86 -16.95 4.43 15.29
N ILE A 87 -15.78 4.17 14.72
CA ILE A 87 -14.53 4.03 15.46
C ILE A 87 -13.67 5.27 15.19
N PRO A 88 -13.12 5.93 16.23
CA PRO A 88 -12.17 7.03 16.03
C PRO A 88 -11.01 6.60 15.12
N SER A 89 -10.67 7.41 14.13
CA SER A 89 -9.72 7.06 13.08
C SER A 89 -8.37 6.56 13.62
N LYS A 90 -7.81 7.22 14.62
CA LYS A 90 -6.56 6.78 15.27
C LYS A 90 -6.66 5.38 15.88
N ARG A 91 -7.77 5.12 16.58
CA ARG A 91 -8.01 3.82 17.23
C ARG A 91 -8.23 2.73 16.18
N PHE A 92 -8.98 3.03 15.14
CA PHE A 92 -9.20 2.08 14.05
C PHE A 92 -7.88 1.71 13.36
N PHE A 93 -7.06 2.71 13.04
CA PHE A 93 -5.73 2.48 12.46
C PHE A 93 -4.85 1.63 13.40
N MET A 94 -4.76 1.98 14.67
CA MET A 94 -3.96 1.26 15.65
C MET A 94 -4.37 -0.21 15.79
N ILE A 95 -5.66 -0.48 15.94
CA ILE A 95 -6.18 -1.87 16.08
C ILE A 95 -5.91 -2.65 14.81
N ALA A 96 -6.18 -2.08 13.64
CA ALA A 96 -5.93 -2.70 12.36
C ALA A 96 -4.43 -3.02 12.16
N ALA A 97 -3.54 -2.08 12.50
CA ALA A 97 -2.10 -2.28 12.42
C ALA A 97 -1.62 -3.41 13.34
N PHE A 98 -2.14 -3.49 14.56
CA PHE A 98 -1.75 -4.54 15.50
C PHE A 98 -2.25 -5.92 15.07
N ILE A 99 -3.51 -6.05 14.64
CA ILE A 99 -4.05 -7.33 14.17
C ILE A 99 -3.28 -7.78 12.92
N ALA A 100 -3.03 -6.87 11.97
CA ALA A 100 -2.27 -7.18 10.77
C ALA A 100 -0.82 -7.60 11.09
N ALA A 101 -0.16 -6.91 12.02
CA ALA A 101 1.19 -7.25 12.46
C ALA A 101 1.26 -8.63 13.10
N ILE A 102 0.31 -8.97 13.94
CA ILE A 102 0.21 -10.30 14.57
C ILE A 102 -0.05 -11.36 13.51
N ALA A 103 -1.02 -11.16 12.62
CA ALA A 103 -1.34 -12.10 11.56
C ALA A 103 -0.12 -12.37 10.65
N ASN A 104 0.60 -11.32 10.27
CA ASN A 104 1.82 -11.45 9.47
C ASN A 104 2.95 -12.12 10.26
N GLY A 105 3.12 -11.78 11.53
CA GLY A 105 4.14 -12.36 12.40
C GLY A 105 3.92 -13.86 12.67
N LEU A 106 2.69 -14.32 12.73
CA LEU A 106 2.35 -15.73 12.89
C LEU A 106 2.84 -16.61 11.72
N ILE A 107 3.09 -16.03 10.56
CA ILE A 107 3.70 -16.75 9.44
C ILE A 107 5.08 -17.31 9.82
N LEU A 108 5.80 -16.65 10.71
CA LEU A 108 7.15 -17.06 11.15
C LEU A 108 7.18 -18.38 11.93
N VAL A 109 6.07 -18.74 12.56
CA VAL A 109 5.96 -19.96 13.38
C VAL A 109 5.30 -21.12 12.64
N LEU A 110 4.85 -20.91 11.40
CA LEU A 110 4.20 -21.91 10.56
C LEU A 110 5.16 -22.47 9.51
N PRO A 111 4.96 -23.73 9.08
CA PRO A 111 5.65 -24.24 7.90
C PRO A 111 5.27 -23.39 6.66
N PRO A 112 6.22 -22.99 5.81
CA PRO A 112 5.93 -22.15 4.64
C PRO A 112 4.92 -22.74 3.64
N THR A 113 4.75 -24.07 3.66
CA THR A 113 3.77 -24.78 2.83
C THR A 113 2.38 -24.86 3.46
N SER A 114 2.18 -24.33 4.67
CA SER A 114 0.89 -24.37 5.37
C SER A 114 -0.16 -23.51 4.68
N MET A 115 -1.35 -24.04 4.46
CA MET A 115 -2.50 -23.29 3.93
C MET A 115 -3.00 -22.21 4.89
N LEU A 116 -2.68 -22.32 6.19
CA LEU A 116 -3.01 -21.30 7.17
C LEU A 116 -2.33 -19.96 6.87
N ILE A 117 -1.16 -19.95 6.23
CA ILE A 117 -0.49 -18.75 5.79
C ILE A 117 -1.36 -17.93 4.83
N ILE A 118 -2.08 -18.60 3.92
CA ILE A 118 -2.99 -17.92 2.99
C ILE A 118 -4.12 -17.21 3.75
N PHE A 119 -4.68 -17.87 4.77
CA PHE A 119 -5.68 -17.23 5.64
C PHE A 119 -5.10 -16.03 6.40
N LEU A 120 -3.89 -16.15 6.94
CA LEU A 120 -3.20 -15.04 7.62
C LEU A 120 -2.91 -13.87 6.67
N ARG A 121 -2.57 -14.15 5.42
CA ARG A 121 -2.42 -13.13 4.38
C ARG A 121 -3.75 -12.47 4.05
N PHE A 122 -4.83 -13.23 3.95
CA PHE A 122 -6.18 -12.69 3.81
C PHE A 122 -6.55 -11.77 4.98
N LEU A 123 -6.31 -12.20 6.20
CA LEU A 123 -6.58 -11.39 7.40
C LEU A 123 -5.74 -10.11 7.43
N THR A 124 -4.47 -10.21 7.07
CA THR A 124 -3.60 -9.04 6.91
C THR A 124 -4.20 -8.05 5.92
N GLY A 125 -4.65 -8.52 4.76
CA GLY A 125 -5.31 -7.70 3.74
C GLY A 125 -6.61 -7.07 4.24
N ALA A 126 -7.44 -7.82 4.96
CA ALA A 126 -8.68 -7.29 5.52
C ALA A 126 -8.43 -6.13 6.50
N CYS A 127 -7.37 -6.22 7.30
CA CYS A 127 -6.96 -5.16 8.22
C CYS A 127 -6.46 -3.90 7.49
N MET A 128 -6.00 -4.00 6.23
CA MET A 128 -5.61 -2.83 5.43
C MET A 128 -6.75 -1.84 5.22
N ALA A 129 -8.00 -2.28 5.34
CA ALA A 129 -9.18 -1.40 5.33
C ALA A 129 -9.18 -0.36 6.47
N GLY A 130 -8.53 -0.66 7.58
CA GLY A 130 -8.33 0.25 8.72
C GLY A 130 -7.05 1.10 8.62
N LEU A 131 -6.21 0.85 7.62
CA LEU A 131 -4.95 1.58 7.40
C LEU A 131 -5.13 2.64 6.31
N TYR A 132 -5.01 2.26 5.04
CA TYR A 132 -4.98 3.21 3.94
C TYR A 132 -6.28 4.01 3.75
N PRO A 133 -7.49 3.42 3.70
CA PRO A 133 -8.73 4.20 3.60
C PRO A 133 -8.96 5.13 4.79
N VAL A 134 -8.58 4.70 5.99
CA VAL A 134 -8.66 5.55 7.19
C VAL A 134 -7.63 6.67 7.13
N GLY A 135 -6.42 6.38 6.64
CA GLY A 135 -5.41 7.39 6.38
C GLY A 135 -5.87 8.46 5.39
N MET A 136 -6.57 8.06 4.31
CA MET A 136 -7.19 9.01 3.37
C MET A 136 -8.20 9.92 4.04
N LYS A 137 -9.02 9.40 4.95
CA LYS A 137 -9.95 10.22 5.75
C LYS A 137 -9.20 11.19 6.66
N MET A 138 -8.13 10.72 7.31
CA MET A 138 -7.31 11.54 8.20
C MET A 138 -6.59 12.66 7.46
N VAL A 139 -6.03 12.37 6.28
CA VAL A 139 -5.36 13.39 5.46
C VAL A 139 -6.35 14.42 4.94
N ALA A 140 -7.55 14.00 4.57
CA ALA A 140 -8.60 14.88 4.07
C ALA A 140 -9.06 15.89 5.14
N SER A 141 -8.94 15.57 6.43
CA SER A 141 -9.25 16.49 7.52
C SER A 141 -8.39 17.75 7.56
N TRP A 142 -7.21 17.69 6.94
CA TRP A 142 -6.25 18.79 6.82
C TRP A 142 -6.24 19.49 5.45
N ALA A 143 -7.03 19.01 4.48
CA ALA A 143 -7.01 19.52 3.11
C ALA A 143 -7.66 20.92 3.03
N ARG A 144 -6.89 21.90 2.54
CA ARG A 144 -7.35 23.27 2.30
C ARG A 144 -6.90 23.71 0.91
N GLY A 145 -7.62 23.24 -0.12
CA GLY A 145 -7.30 23.57 -1.52
C GLY A 145 -6.09 22.82 -2.10
N ASP A 146 -5.45 21.95 -1.33
CA ASP A 146 -4.27 21.17 -1.69
C ASP A 146 -4.51 19.65 -1.62
N THR A 147 -5.74 19.22 -1.82
CA THR A 147 -6.15 17.82 -1.76
C THR A 147 -5.31 16.93 -2.70
N GLY A 148 -4.99 17.40 -3.90
CA GLY A 148 -4.16 16.66 -4.86
C GLY A 148 -2.77 16.36 -4.31
N LEU A 149 -2.11 17.35 -3.71
CA LEU A 149 -0.80 17.17 -3.08
C LEU A 149 -0.86 16.18 -1.90
N LEU A 150 -1.85 16.32 -1.03
CA LEU A 150 -1.99 15.46 0.15
C LEU A 150 -2.32 14.02 -0.23
N VAL A 151 -3.19 13.82 -1.21
CA VAL A 151 -3.49 12.49 -1.78
C VAL A 151 -2.24 11.92 -2.44
N GLY A 152 -1.52 12.71 -3.24
CA GLY A 152 -0.27 12.29 -3.86
C GLY A 152 0.79 11.87 -2.84
N LEU A 153 0.89 12.57 -1.72
CA LEU A 153 1.79 12.22 -0.62
C LEU A 153 1.40 10.87 0.03
N LEU A 154 0.11 10.63 0.24
CA LEU A 154 -0.37 9.40 0.84
C LEU A 154 -0.25 8.20 -0.12
N VAL A 155 -0.53 8.40 -1.40
CA VAL A 155 -0.27 7.40 -2.46
C VAL A 155 1.22 7.11 -2.57
N GLY A 156 2.07 8.14 -2.47
CA GLY A 156 3.51 7.97 -2.40
C GLY A 156 3.95 7.15 -1.18
N ALA A 157 3.35 7.38 -0.02
CA ALA A 157 3.60 6.59 1.18
C ALA A 157 3.17 5.12 1.01
N LEU A 158 2.01 4.88 0.39
CA LEU A 158 1.56 3.53 0.01
C LEU A 158 2.58 2.83 -0.90
N THR A 159 3.05 3.52 -1.92
CA THR A 159 4.02 3.00 -2.89
C THR A 159 5.35 2.65 -2.21
N LEU A 160 5.88 3.56 -1.40
CA LEU A 160 7.13 3.34 -0.67
C LEU A 160 7.01 2.21 0.36
N GLY A 161 5.90 2.16 1.10
CA GLY A 161 5.60 1.07 2.03
C GLY A 161 5.54 -0.27 1.33
N SER A 162 4.88 -0.35 0.18
CA SER A 162 4.78 -1.56 -0.64
C SER A 162 6.12 -2.01 -1.23
N ALA A 163 7.03 -1.07 -1.51
CA ALA A 163 8.39 -1.37 -1.97
C ALA A 163 9.32 -1.86 -0.84
N SER A 164 9.09 -1.43 0.40
CA SER A 164 9.98 -1.63 1.55
C SER A 164 10.36 -3.09 1.83
N PRO A 165 9.48 -4.11 1.71
CA PRO A 165 9.85 -5.50 1.96
C PRO A 165 10.98 -6.01 1.07
N HIS A 166 11.09 -5.51 -0.15
CA HIS A 166 12.19 -5.85 -1.06
C HIS A 166 13.54 -5.33 -0.55
N LEU A 167 13.53 -4.16 0.12
CA LEU A 167 14.71 -3.63 0.80
C LEU A 167 15.04 -4.42 2.07
N PHE A 168 14.03 -4.82 2.87
CA PHE A 168 14.23 -5.62 4.08
C PHE A 168 14.90 -6.95 3.76
N LYS A 169 14.50 -7.57 2.66
CA LYS A 169 15.07 -8.80 2.16
C LYS A 169 16.59 -8.70 1.96
N ILE A 170 17.09 -7.61 1.37
CA ILE A 170 18.52 -7.43 1.10
C ILE A 170 19.33 -7.05 2.35
N THR A 171 18.72 -6.39 3.32
CA THR A 171 19.38 -6.04 4.58
C THR A 171 19.44 -7.20 5.57
N GLY A 172 18.47 -8.10 5.51
CA GLY A 172 18.39 -9.32 6.34
C GLY A 172 19.16 -10.52 5.82
N GLY A 173 19.80 -10.41 4.65
CA GLY A 173 20.46 -11.53 3.98
C GLY A 173 19.47 -12.51 3.36
N VAL A 174 19.84 -13.80 3.30
CA VAL A 174 19.01 -14.86 2.69
C VAL A 174 17.83 -15.32 3.59
N ASP A 175 17.76 -14.82 4.82
CA ASP A 175 16.70 -15.23 5.76
C ASP A 175 15.39 -14.48 5.48
N TRP A 176 14.44 -15.16 4.85
CA TRP A 176 13.12 -14.66 4.56
C TRP A 176 12.33 -14.23 5.82
N ARG A 177 12.66 -14.79 6.98
CA ARG A 177 12.02 -14.46 8.26
C ARG A 177 12.27 -13.03 8.67
N PHE A 178 13.43 -12.48 8.33
CA PHE A 178 13.78 -11.10 8.65
C PHE A 178 12.82 -10.09 7.99
N ALA A 179 12.54 -10.24 6.69
CA ALA A 179 11.65 -9.33 5.98
C ALA A 179 10.22 -9.35 6.55
N ILE A 180 9.69 -10.55 6.81
CA ILE A 180 8.35 -10.70 7.39
C ILE A 180 8.31 -10.17 8.82
N GLY A 181 9.29 -10.49 9.64
CA GLY A 181 9.38 -10.05 11.03
C GLY A 181 9.53 -8.54 11.15
N LEU A 182 10.40 -7.93 10.34
CA LEU A 182 10.60 -6.48 10.34
C LEU A 182 9.32 -5.74 9.93
N ALA A 183 8.61 -6.21 8.90
CA ALA A 183 7.34 -5.63 8.49
C ALA A 183 6.31 -5.64 9.64
N SER A 184 6.23 -6.74 10.39
CA SER A 184 5.35 -6.84 11.56
C SER A 184 5.74 -5.87 12.67
N VAL A 185 7.02 -5.74 12.98
CA VAL A 185 7.52 -4.78 13.98
C VAL A 185 7.21 -3.36 13.56
N LEU A 186 7.45 -3.00 12.30
CA LEU A 186 7.18 -1.66 11.79
C LEU A 186 5.68 -1.32 11.81
N ALA A 187 4.81 -2.29 11.57
CA ALA A 187 3.37 -2.09 11.68
C ALA A 187 2.93 -1.84 13.14
N ILE A 188 3.54 -2.51 14.11
CA ILE A 188 3.33 -2.23 15.54
C ILE A 188 3.78 -0.80 15.87
N VAL A 189 4.96 -0.41 15.41
CA VAL A 189 5.47 0.97 15.59
C VAL A 189 4.51 1.99 15.00
N ALA A 190 3.99 1.74 13.78
CA ALA A 190 2.98 2.61 13.17
C ALA A 190 1.71 2.74 14.03
N GLY A 191 1.21 1.63 14.56
CA GLY A 191 0.05 1.61 15.45
C GLY A 191 0.26 2.36 16.75
N LEU A 192 1.49 2.42 17.26
CA LEU A 192 1.83 3.24 18.43
C LEU A 192 1.96 4.72 18.06
N LEU A 193 2.67 5.03 16.97
CA LEU A 193 2.92 6.40 16.52
C LEU A 193 1.65 7.14 16.11
N ILE A 194 0.66 6.45 15.54
CA ILE A 194 -0.57 7.10 15.09
C ILE A 194 -1.34 7.81 16.22
N ASN A 195 -1.11 7.41 17.47
CA ASN A 195 -1.75 8.04 18.62
C ASN A 195 -1.33 9.51 18.80
N PHE A 196 -0.18 9.91 18.27
CA PHE A 196 0.28 11.31 18.29
C PHE A 196 -0.34 12.17 17.18
N PHE A 197 -1.06 11.57 16.23
CA PHE A 197 -1.74 12.30 15.18
C PHE A 197 -2.91 13.12 15.75
N GLN A 198 -3.04 14.37 15.29
CA GLN A 198 -4.18 15.25 15.59
C GLN A 198 -5.06 15.38 14.35
N PRO A 199 -6.38 15.11 14.43
CA PRO A 199 -7.30 15.36 13.33
C PRO A 199 -7.33 16.84 12.97
N GLY A 200 -7.49 17.12 11.67
CA GLY A 200 -7.63 18.49 11.17
C GLY A 200 -9.03 19.06 11.41
N PRO A 201 -9.19 20.38 11.17
CA PRO A 201 -10.45 21.08 11.41
C PRO A 201 -11.57 20.72 10.42
N LEU A 202 -11.27 19.97 9.37
CA LEU A 202 -12.20 19.61 8.30
C LEU A 202 -12.64 18.14 8.36
N GLU A 203 -12.56 17.52 9.53
CA GLU A 203 -13.02 16.15 9.72
C GLU A 203 -14.52 16.03 9.41
N LYS A 204 -14.89 15.18 8.45
CA LYS A 204 -16.27 14.94 8.03
C LYS A 204 -16.62 13.48 8.22
N LYS A 205 -17.87 13.22 8.62
CA LYS A 205 -18.44 11.87 8.56
C LYS A 205 -18.78 11.53 7.11
N SER A 206 -18.53 10.28 6.73
CA SER A 206 -18.92 9.77 5.43
C SER A 206 -20.44 9.56 5.38
N PRO A 207 -21.08 9.74 4.21
CA PRO A 207 -22.50 9.39 4.09
C PRO A 207 -22.68 7.87 4.32
N PRO A 208 -23.84 7.44 4.86
CA PRO A 208 -24.11 6.03 5.09
C PRO A 208 -24.06 5.25 3.78
N PHE A 209 -23.52 4.03 3.81
CA PHE A 209 -23.47 3.16 2.65
C PHE A 209 -24.89 2.83 2.18
N ARG A 210 -25.14 3.03 0.89
CA ARG A 210 -26.40 2.66 0.21
C ARG A 210 -26.06 1.77 -0.99
N PRO A 211 -26.62 0.56 -1.08
CA PRO A 211 -26.38 -0.34 -2.22
C PRO A 211 -26.68 0.28 -3.59
N ALA A 212 -27.63 1.23 -3.65
CA ALA A 212 -27.95 1.97 -4.87
C ALA A 212 -26.76 2.75 -5.44
N TYR A 213 -25.79 3.17 -4.62
CA TYR A 213 -24.58 3.85 -5.11
C TYR A 213 -23.71 2.94 -5.98
N LEU A 214 -23.70 1.62 -5.72
CA LEU A 214 -22.99 0.65 -6.56
C LEU A 214 -23.59 0.59 -7.96
N LEU A 215 -24.92 0.60 -8.08
CA LEU A 215 -25.61 0.64 -9.37
C LEU A 215 -25.38 1.96 -10.08
N HIS A 216 -25.45 3.08 -9.36
CA HIS A 216 -25.19 4.41 -9.93
C HIS A 216 -23.79 4.55 -10.53
N ALA A 217 -22.79 3.97 -9.89
CA ALA A 217 -21.41 3.95 -10.39
C ALA A 217 -21.25 3.29 -11.78
N TRP A 218 -22.22 2.42 -12.18
CA TRP A 218 -22.21 1.72 -13.46
C TRP A 218 -23.26 2.23 -14.46
N THR A 219 -24.30 2.88 -13.98
CA THR A 219 -25.34 3.48 -14.85
C THR A 219 -24.96 4.86 -15.34
N ASP A 220 -24.29 5.65 -14.52
CA ASP A 220 -23.76 6.96 -14.93
C ASP A 220 -22.52 6.80 -15.83
N LYS A 221 -22.59 7.34 -17.06
CA LYS A 221 -21.54 7.17 -18.07
C LYS A 221 -20.18 7.73 -17.66
N PRO A 222 -20.05 8.96 -17.14
CA PRO A 222 -18.79 9.50 -16.66
C PRO A 222 -18.15 8.65 -15.55
N LEU A 223 -18.94 8.25 -14.56
CA LEU A 223 -18.47 7.40 -13.44
C LEU A 223 -18.05 6.02 -13.95
N ARG A 224 -18.81 5.42 -14.84
CA ARG A 224 -18.47 4.13 -15.43
C ARG A 224 -17.15 4.17 -16.19
N LEU A 225 -16.92 5.19 -17.01
CA LEU A 225 -15.67 5.34 -17.75
C LEU A 225 -14.48 5.56 -16.82
N ALA A 226 -14.64 6.35 -15.76
CA ALA A 226 -13.61 6.54 -14.74
C ALA A 226 -13.31 5.23 -14.00
N ASN A 227 -14.34 4.46 -13.63
CA ASN A 227 -14.17 3.17 -12.97
C ASN A 227 -13.48 2.13 -13.85
N LEU A 228 -13.81 2.07 -15.14
CA LEU A 228 -13.15 1.17 -16.09
C LEU A 228 -11.67 1.52 -16.28
N GLY A 229 -11.36 2.82 -16.41
CA GLY A 229 -9.97 3.28 -16.47
C GLY A 229 -9.19 2.95 -15.20
N TYR A 230 -9.78 3.19 -14.04
CA TYR A 230 -9.18 2.85 -12.75
C TYR A 230 -8.98 1.34 -12.59
N PHE A 231 -9.94 0.54 -13.02
CA PHE A 231 -9.86 -0.92 -12.98
C PHE A 231 -8.69 -1.44 -13.81
N GLY A 232 -8.51 -0.94 -15.04
CA GLY A 232 -7.38 -1.29 -15.89
C GLY A 232 -6.04 -0.90 -15.27
N HIS A 233 -5.95 0.30 -14.72
CA HIS A 233 -4.75 0.77 -14.02
C HIS A 233 -4.42 -0.08 -12.80
N MET A 234 -5.40 -0.40 -11.96
CA MET A 234 -5.17 -1.23 -10.77
C MET A 234 -4.74 -2.65 -11.14
N TRP A 235 -5.30 -3.22 -12.20
CA TRP A 235 -4.87 -4.52 -12.72
C TRP A 235 -3.38 -4.51 -13.08
N GLU A 236 -2.96 -3.55 -13.90
CA GLU A 236 -1.57 -3.40 -14.31
C GLU A 236 -0.64 -3.18 -13.10
N LEU A 237 -0.99 -2.24 -12.22
CA LEU A 237 -0.19 -1.87 -11.07
C LEU A 237 0.05 -3.04 -10.12
N TYR A 238 -1.01 -3.71 -9.69
CA TYR A 238 -0.88 -4.81 -8.73
C TYR A 238 -0.28 -6.07 -9.35
N ALA A 239 -0.51 -6.32 -10.63
CA ALA A 239 0.17 -7.40 -11.34
C ALA A 239 1.68 -7.14 -11.39
N MET A 240 2.10 -5.92 -11.72
CA MET A 240 3.50 -5.53 -11.74
C MET A 240 4.11 -5.61 -10.33
N TRP A 241 3.48 -5.05 -9.32
CA TRP A 241 3.99 -5.08 -7.95
C TRP A 241 4.12 -6.50 -7.37
N ALA A 242 3.19 -7.38 -7.72
CA ALA A 242 3.22 -8.76 -7.25
C ALA A 242 4.33 -9.58 -7.91
N TRP A 243 4.63 -9.32 -9.18
CA TRP A 243 5.45 -10.23 -9.97
C TRP A 243 6.81 -9.67 -10.41
N ILE A 244 7.05 -8.35 -10.33
CA ILE A 244 8.30 -7.75 -10.79
C ILE A 244 9.52 -8.31 -10.04
N GLY A 245 9.41 -8.58 -8.74
CA GLY A 245 10.49 -9.15 -7.96
C GLY A 245 10.85 -10.57 -8.40
N VAL A 246 9.84 -11.39 -8.67
CA VAL A 246 10.02 -12.77 -9.19
C VAL A 246 10.61 -12.74 -10.60
N PHE A 247 10.09 -11.87 -11.45
CA PHE A 247 10.61 -11.68 -12.83
C PHE A 247 12.08 -11.27 -12.84
N LEU A 248 12.44 -10.26 -12.04
CA LEU A 248 13.83 -9.78 -11.95
C LEU A 248 14.75 -10.84 -11.36
N HIS A 249 14.31 -11.58 -10.34
CA HIS A 249 15.09 -12.68 -9.78
C HIS A 249 15.39 -13.75 -10.84
N ALA A 250 14.38 -14.16 -11.60
CA ALA A 250 14.56 -15.14 -12.67
C ALA A 250 15.48 -14.60 -13.79
N SER A 251 15.29 -13.35 -14.21
CA SER A 251 16.10 -12.71 -15.24
C SER A 251 17.56 -12.60 -14.83
N PHE A 252 17.85 -12.14 -13.61
CA PHE A 252 19.22 -12.02 -13.11
C PHE A 252 19.88 -13.38 -12.85
N THR A 253 19.14 -14.38 -12.42
CA THR A 253 19.65 -15.75 -12.30
C THR A 253 20.11 -16.27 -13.67
N GLN A 254 19.36 -15.99 -14.72
CA GLN A 254 19.75 -16.36 -16.07
C GLN A 254 20.98 -15.60 -16.57
N SER A 255 21.05 -14.29 -16.31
CA SER A 255 22.16 -13.43 -16.78
C SER A 255 23.46 -13.69 -16.03
N LEU A 256 23.42 -13.90 -14.73
CA LEU A 256 24.61 -14.12 -13.88
C LEU A 256 25.13 -15.54 -13.95
N GLY A 257 24.30 -16.51 -14.33
CA GLY A 257 24.68 -17.91 -14.46
C GLY A 257 24.61 -18.74 -13.17
N ALA A 258 24.89 -20.03 -13.30
CA ALA A 258 24.81 -20.98 -12.21
C ALA A 258 25.81 -20.64 -11.08
N GLY A 259 25.35 -20.74 -9.82
CA GLY A 259 26.17 -20.46 -8.62
C GLY A 259 26.09 -19.01 -8.11
N GLN A 260 25.38 -18.12 -8.77
CA GLN A 260 25.23 -16.71 -8.38
C GLN A 260 23.82 -16.39 -7.81
N GLY A 261 23.13 -17.37 -7.22
CA GLY A 261 21.76 -17.24 -6.75
C GLY A 261 21.59 -16.14 -5.69
N ASP A 262 22.52 -16.00 -4.74
CA ASP A 262 22.48 -14.96 -3.70
C ASP A 262 22.66 -13.56 -4.31
N ALA A 263 23.56 -13.42 -5.28
CA ALA A 263 23.77 -12.17 -5.99
C ALA A 263 22.53 -11.77 -6.81
N ALA A 264 21.89 -12.73 -7.49
CA ALA A 264 20.66 -12.52 -8.23
C ALA A 264 19.51 -12.10 -7.31
N SER A 265 19.37 -12.75 -6.15
CA SER A 265 18.37 -12.40 -5.13
C SER A 265 18.56 -11.01 -4.58
N HIS A 266 19.80 -10.65 -4.22
CA HIS A 266 20.15 -9.33 -3.72
C HIS A 266 19.86 -8.24 -4.74
N LEU A 267 20.32 -8.44 -5.97
CA LEU A 267 20.12 -7.48 -7.07
C LEU A 267 18.63 -7.33 -7.42
N ALA A 268 17.88 -8.44 -7.48
CA ALA A 268 16.44 -8.40 -7.71
C ALA A 268 15.70 -7.62 -6.61
N GLY A 269 16.06 -7.82 -5.35
CA GLY A 269 15.48 -7.07 -4.23
C GLY A 269 15.74 -5.57 -4.35
N LEU A 270 16.99 -5.18 -4.61
CA LEU A 270 17.38 -3.77 -4.76
C LEU A 270 16.67 -3.12 -5.95
N VAL A 271 16.70 -3.76 -7.12
CA VAL A 271 16.08 -3.21 -8.34
C VAL A 271 14.56 -3.14 -8.19
N THR A 272 13.92 -4.15 -7.58
CA THR A 272 12.49 -4.11 -7.32
C THR A 272 12.13 -2.94 -6.38
N PHE A 273 12.89 -2.76 -5.30
CA PHE A 273 12.69 -1.61 -4.41
C PHE A 273 12.79 -0.29 -5.16
N LEU A 274 13.79 -0.12 -6.01
CA LEU A 274 13.97 1.10 -6.80
C LEU A 274 12.86 1.31 -7.81
N VAL A 275 12.48 0.27 -8.54
CA VAL A 275 11.44 0.34 -9.58
C VAL A 275 10.07 0.67 -8.99
N VAL A 276 9.68 0.01 -7.91
CA VAL A 276 8.41 0.30 -7.22
C VAL A 276 8.51 1.62 -6.47
N GLY A 277 9.61 1.84 -5.76
CA GLY A 277 9.83 3.02 -4.92
C GLY A 277 9.86 4.34 -5.69
N VAL A 278 10.37 4.37 -6.93
CA VAL A 278 10.37 5.58 -7.77
C VAL A 278 8.95 6.05 -8.11
N GLY A 279 7.97 5.16 -8.06
CA GLY A 279 6.55 5.50 -8.16
C GLY A 279 6.07 6.50 -7.11
N THR A 280 6.76 6.59 -5.96
CA THR A 280 6.51 7.63 -4.96
C THR A 280 6.70 9.03 -5.53
N LEU A 281 7.78 9.24 -6.28
CA LEU A 281 8.01 10.51 -6.98
C LEU A 281 6.96 10.74 -8.07
N GLY A 282 6.61 9.67 -8.81
CA GLY A 282 5.53 9.73 -9.80
C GLY A 282 4.19 10.16 -9.21
N ALA A 283 3.83 9.65 -8.03
CA ALA A 283 2.61 10.02 -7.32
C ALA A 283 2.61 11.51 -6.89
N LEU A 284 3.74 11.99 -6.35
CA LEU A 284 3.89 13.39 -5.95
C LEU A 284 3.81 14.33 -7.15
N PHE A 285 4.60 14.08 -8.20
CA PHE A 285 4.60 14.91 -9.40
C PHE A 285 3.28 14.80 -10.17
N GLY A 286 2.68 13.61 -10.24
CA GLY A 286 1.37 13.40 -10.84
C GLY A 286 0.28 14.22 -10.16
N GLY A 287 0.26 14.25 -8.84
CA GLY A 287 -0.65 15.09 -8.06
C GLY A 287 -0.50 16.59 -8.37
N LEU A 288 0.74 17.06 -8.50
CA LEU A 288 1.03 18.46 -8.85
C LEU A 288 0.71 18.80 -10.31
N LEU A 289 0.93 17.87 -11.24
CA LEU A 289 0.71 18.07 -12.68
C LEU A 289 -0.76 17.92 -13.07
N ALA A 290 -1.55 17.15 -12.32
CA ALA A 290 -2.95 16.88 -12.64
C ALA A 290 -3.78 18.15 -12.77
N ASP A 291 -3.51 19.18 -11.96
CA ASP A 291 -4.20 20.46 -11.98
C ASP A 291 -3.77 21.36 -13.15
N ARG A 292 -2.58 21.12 -13.74
CA ARG A 292 -2.03 21.91 -14.85
C ARG A 292 -2.34 21.34 -16.22
N LEU A 293 -2.19 20.02 -16.38
CA LEU A 293 -2.33 19.31 -17.67
C LEU A 293 -3.74 18.75 -17.89
N GLY A 294 -4.57 18.76 -16.87
CA GLY A 294 -5.86 18.10 -16.87
C GLY A 294 -5.73 16.61 -16.53
N ARG A 295 -6.64 16.15 -15.68
CA ARG A 295 -6.60 14.77 -15.12
C ARG A 295 -6.68 13.69 -16.19
N THR A 296 -7.55 13.86 -17.19
CA THR A 296 -7.74 12.90 -18.28
C THR A 296 -6.49 12.74 -19.13
N THR A 297 -5.90 13.85 -19.56
CA THR A 297 -4.70 13.85 -20.41
C THR A 297 -3.52 13.23 -19.69
N LEU A 298 -3.30 13.61 -18.42
CA LEU A 298 -2.22 13.06 -17.61
C LEU A 298 -2.39 11.56 -17.40
N THR A 299 -3.60 11.10 -17.08
CA THR A 299 -3.89 9.67 -16.85
C THR A 299 -3.65 8.85 -18.13
N MET A 300 -4.17 9.33 -19.27
CA MET A 300 -3.97 8.64 -20.56
C MET A 300 -2.51 8.54 -20.96
N ALA A 301 -1.75 9.62 -20.80
CA ALA A 301 -0.32 9.63 -21.10
C ALA A 301 0.46 8.68 -20.18
N ALA A 302 0.19 8.73 -18.87
CA ALA A 302 0.84 7.84 -17.89
C ALA A 302 0.55 6.36 -18.18
N MET A 303 -0.71 6.00 -18.45
CA MET A 303 -1.08 4.62 -18.79
C MET A 303 -0.46 4.15 -20.10
N ALA A 304 -0.39 5.00 -21.13
CA ALA A 304 0.24 4.67 -22.39
C ALA A 304 1.75 4.40 -22.23
N ILE A 305 2.44 5.27 -21.49
CA ILE A 305 3.88 5.10 -21.21
C ILE A 305 4.12 3.84 -20.39
N SER A 306 3.33 3.61 -19.34
CA SER A 306 3.43 2.42 -18.49
C SER A 306 3.22 1.13 -19.30
N GLY A 307 2.18 1.09 -20.15
CA GLY A 307 1.93 -0.06 -21.02
C GLY A 307 3.08 -0.36 -21.99
N ILE A 308 3.68 0.69 -22.57
CA ILE A 308 4.88 0.54 -23.42
C ILE A 308 6.04 -0.04 -22.61
N CYS A 309 6.30 0.46 -21.43
CA CYS A 309 7.34 -0.04 -20.54
C CYS A 309 7.10 -1.51 -20.14
N ALA A 310 5.85 -1.88 -19.86
CA ALA A 310 5.48 -3.26 -19.52
C ALA A 310 5.74 -4.24 -20.68
N ILE A 311 5.49 -3.82 -21.91
CA ILE A 311 5.82 -4.61 -23.09
C ILE A 311 7.35 -4.70 -23.29
N ALA A 312 8.03 -3.56 -23.15
CA ALA A 312 9.47 -3.47 -23.40
C ALA A 312 10.29 -4.35 -22.45
N ILE A 313 9.91 -4.41 -21.16
CA ILE A 313 10.65 -5.20 -20.16
C ILE A 313 10.65 -6.70 -20.49
N GLY A 314 9.61 -7.21 -21.16
CA GLY A 314 9.55 -8.61 -21.60
C GLY A 314 10.67 -8.96 -22.59
N PHE A 315 11.06 -8.03 -23.45
CA PHE A 315 12.15 -8.23 -24.41
C PHE A 315 13.56 -8.14 -23.79
N LEU A 316 13.66 -7.62 -22.57
CA LEU A 316 14.94 -7.47 -21.85
C LEU A 316 15.22 -8.64 -20.91
N PHE A 317 14.33 -9.62 -20.81
CA PHE A 317 14.49 -10.78 -19.94
C PHE A 317 15.76 -11.58 -20.27
N GLY A 318 16.60 -11.84 -19.27
CA GLY A 318 17.86 -12.56 -19.43
C GLY A 318 18.95 -11.79 -20.19
N GLY A 319 18.74 -10.51 -20.48
CA GLY A 319 19.73 -9.65 -21.14
C GLY A 319 20.96 -9.38 -20.26
N ASN A 320 22.01 -8.84 -20.87
CA ASN A 320 23.22 -8.42 -20.14
C ASN A 320 22.88 -7.27 -19.18
N ILE A 321 23.35 -7.39 -17.95
CA ILE A 321 23.20 -6.39 -16.89
C ILE A 321 24.19 -5.26 -17.10
#